data_6c9f1724e0183128463d6a7646af5e60
#
_entry.id   6c9f1724e0183128463d6a7646af5e60
#
_cell.length_a   1.000
_cell.length_b   1.000
_cell.length_c   1.000
_cell.angle_alpha   90.00
_cell.angle_beta   90.00
_cell.angle_gamma   90.00
#
_symmetry.space_group_name_H-M   'P 1'
#
loop_
_entity.id
_entity.type
_entity.pdbx_description
1 polymer ?
#
loop_
_entity_poly.entity_id
_entity_poly.type
_entity_poly.pdbx_seq_one_letter_code
_entity_poly.pdbx_strand_id
1 'polypeptide(L)'
;MDLGFGSSNQVLGDLAATSVLRATKRQEEALQSEITKYDALLDANDSELEKLRERRLEQMKSAADQRSKWLENGHGTYTELQGGQHGGDVAKAFFDAAKRSPRLVVHFYRPTTRSCDAFHRTLAELAPKHPETKFVKVNVEGCDDVREGGAGVGAKYLVEKLGVVVMPTLLVVKERQAVHQLRGFDELGGREGFTARELAHVLGGHGALTRRDDEEDPPGFADEDGGGGGRISGVNALRMNFAGGGRGPRSGGYEDFDEDE
;
A
#
# COMPACT_ATOMS: atom_id res chain seq x y z
N MET A 1 -33.56 -95.10 -34.01
CA MET A 1 -33.56 -94.48 -32.67
C MET A 1 -32.56 -93.40 -32.66
N ASP A 2 -33.04 -92.17 -32.86
CA ASP A 2 -32.21 -90.99 -32.90
C ASP A 2 -32.13 -90.42 -31.50
N LEU A 3 -30.98 -90.62 -30.86
CA LEU A 3 -30.72 -90.13 -29.51
C LEU A 3 -30.45 -88.66 -29.57
N GLY A 4 -31.41 -87.89 -29.19
CA GLY A 4 -31.42 -86.41 -29.17
C GLY A 4 -30.34 -85.70 -28.30
N PHE A 5 -29.07 -85.88 -28.59
CA PHE A 5 -28.01 -85.20 -27.92
C PHE A 5 -27.67 -83.82 -28.54
N GLY A 6 -28.27 -83.43 -29.67
CA GLY A 6 -28.03 -82.16 -30.35
C GLY A 6 -28.69 -81.00 -29.66
N SER A 7 -29.81 -81.17 -29.00
CA SER A 7 -30.59 -80.02 -28.41
C SER A 7 -29.99 -79.48 -27.10
N SER A 8 -29.40 -80.33 -26.26
CA SER A 8 -28.87 -79.90 -24.96
C SER A 8 -27.58 -79.01 -25.10
N ASN A 9 -26.73 -79.34 -26.08
CA ASN A 9 -25.53 -78.55 -26.31
C ASN A 9 -25.81 -77.16 -26.92
N GLN A 10 -26.88 -77.06 -27.72
CA GLN A 10 -27.34 -75.76 -28.25
C GLN A 10 -27.92 -74.89 -27.15
N VAL A 11 -28.70 -75.37 -26.26
CA VAL A 11 -29.29 -74.65 -25.11
C VAL A 11 -28.17 -74.19 -24.15
N LEU A 12 -27.16 -75.02 -23.89
CA LEU A 12 -26.04 -74.68 -23.06
C LEU A 12 -25.16 -73.58 -23.73
N GLY A 13 -25.01 -73.67 -25.05
CA GLY A 13 -24.29 -72.63 -25.85
C GLY A 13 -25.01 -71.31 -25.80
N ASP A 14 -26.31 -71.29 -25.97
CA ASP A 14 -27.14 -70.05 -25.90
C ASP A 14 -27.17 -69.47 -24.46
N LEU A 15 -27.16 -70.31 -23.44
CA LEU A 15 -27.07 -69.83 -22.05
C LEU A 15 -25.69 -69.23 -21.74
N ALA A 16 -24.63 -69.85 -22.22
CA ALA A 16 -23.26 -69.33 -22.07
C ALA A 16 -23.11 -68.00 -22.85
N ALA A 17 -23.60 -67.92 -24.07
CA ALA A 17 -23.54 -66.69 -24.89
C ALA A 17 -24.33 -65.56 -24.23
N THR A 18 -25.53 -65.82 -23.70
CA THR A 18 -26.33 -64.83 -22.99
C THR A 18 -25.70 -64.39 -21.67
N SER A 19 -25.02 -65.30 -20.96
CA SER A 19 -24.28 -64.93 -19.74
C SER A 19 -23.06 -64.06 -20.04
N VAL A 20 -22.31 -64.32 -21.09
CA VAL A 20 -21.20 -63.53 -21.55
C VAL A 20 -21.70 -62.13 -22.00
N LEU A 21 -22.76 -62.07 -22.80
CA LEU A 21 -23.37 -60.83 -23.21
C LEU A 21 -23.85 -59.95 -22.04
N ARG A 22 -24.41 -60.58 -21.02
CA ARG A 22 -24.78 -59.84 -19.78
C ARG A 22 -23.59 -59.40 -18.99
N ALA A 23 -22.52 -60.16 -18.93
CA ALA A 23 -21.29 -59.78 -18.28
C ALA A 23 -20.58 -58.63 -18.99
N THR A 24 -20.47 -58.66 -20.33
CA THR A 24 -19.91 -57.57 -21.11
C THR A 24 -20.73 -56.29 -21.00
N LYS A 25 -22.04 -56.39 -21.07
CA LYS A 25 -22.94 -55.23 -20.90
C LYS A 25 -22.78 -54.57 -19.52
N ARG A 26 -22.69 -55.37 -18.44
CA ARG A 26 -22.42 -54.85 -17.09
C ARG A 26 -21.06 -54.17 -17.01
N GLN A 27 -20.05 -54.70 -17.67
CA GLN A 27 -18.72 -54.11 -17.71
C GLN A 27 -18.71 -52.80 -18.49
N GLU A 28 -19.42 -52.72 -19.62
CA GLU A 28 -19.60 -51.48 -20.37
C GLU A 28 -20.34 -50.41 -19.55
N GLU A 29 -21.42 -50.77 -18.87
CA GLU A 29 -22.16 -49.86 -17.99
C GLU A 29 -21.31 -49.35 -16.83
N ALA A 30 -20.47 -50.22 -16.25
CA ALA A 30 -19.54 -49.83 -15.19
C ALA A 30 -18.47 -48.85 -15.71
N LEU A 31 -17.85 -49.15 -16.86
CA LEU A 31 -16.87 -48.25 -17.50
C LEU A 31 -17.49 -46.91 -17.87
N GLN A 32 -18.70 -46.92 -18.44
CA GLN A 32 -19.41 -45.70 -18.78
C GLN A 32 -19.68 -44.81 -17.54
N SER A 33 -20.04 -45.45 -16.42
CA SER A 33 -20.25 -44.73 -15.16
C SER A 33 -18.95 -44.13 -14.60
N GLU A 34 -17.80 -44.80 -14.78
CA GLU A 34 -16.50 -44.26 -14.40
C GLU A 34 -16.08 -43.07 -15.29
N ILE A 35 -16.28 -43.21 -16.60
CA ILE A 35 -15.99 -42.12 -17.55
C ILE A 35 -16.79 -40.87 -17.19
N THR A 36 -18.10 -41.00 -17.00
CA THR A 36 -18.96 -39.87 -16.59
C THR A 36 -18.56 -39.25 -15.26
N LYS A 37 -18.06 -40.05 -14.33
CA LYS A 37 -17.53 -39.54 -13.05
C LYS A 37 -16.25 -38.73 -13.23
N TYR A 38 -15.32 -39.21 -14.08
CA TYR A 38 -14.07 -38.48 -14.36
C TYR A 38 -14.34 -37.23 -15.17
N ASP A 39 -15.24 -37.25 -16.14
CA ASP A 39 -15.64 -36.05 -16.90
C ASP A 39 -16.23 -34.97 -15.97
N ALA A 40 -17.11 -35.36 -15.05
CA ALA A 40 -17.69 -34.45 -14.07
C ALA A 40 -16.61 -33.84 -13.12
N LEU A 41 -15.59 -34.61 -12.75
CA LEU A 41 -14.46 -34.11 -11.96
C LEU A 41 -13.56 -33.14 -12.76
N LEU A 42 -13.35 -33.40 -14.03
CA LEU A 42 -12.60 -32.50 -14.93
C LEU A 42 -13.35 -31.19 -15.15
N ASP A 43 -14.63 -31.24 -15.44
CA ASP A 43 -15.48 -30.06 -15.61
C ASP A 43 -15.55 -29.19 -14.33
N ALA A 44 -15.64 -29.81 -13.17
CA ALA A 44 -15.62 -29.11 -11.88
C ALA A 44 -14.30 -28.37 -11.65
N ASN A 45 -13.17 -29.02 -11.99
CA ASN A 45 -11.84 -28.40 -11.87
C ASN A 45 -11.66 -27.24 -12.85
N ASP A 46 -12.12 -27.37 -14.08
CA ASP A 46 -12.08 -26.30 -15.08
C ASP A 46 -12.93 -25.09 -14.65
N SER A 47 -14.09 -25.31 -14.06
CA SER A 47 -14.94 -24.24 -13.52
C SER A 47 -14.27 -23.48 -12.37
N GLU A 48 -13.53 -24.17 -11.48
CA GLU A 48 -12.76 -23.52 -10.41
C GLU A 48 -11.57 -22.72 -10.96
N LEU A 49 -10.86 -23.28 -11.93
CA LEU A 49 -9.75 -22.60 -12.59
C LEU A 49 -10.23 -21.33 -13.31
N GLU A 50 -11.37 -21.36 -13.99
CA GLU A 50 -11.93 -20.19 -14.63
C GLU A 50 -12.30 -19.10 -13.63
N LYS A 51 -12.94 -19.45 -12.50
CA LYS A 51 -13.21 -18.50 -11.41
C LYS A 51 -11.94 -17.88 -10.83
N LEU A 52 -10.86 -18.66 -10.72
CA LEU A 52 -9.55 -18.13 -10.27
C LEU A 52 -8.95 -17.18 -11.29
N ARG A 53 -9.06 -17.48 -12.58
CA ARG A 53 -8.60 -16.59 -13.66
C ARG A 53 -9.39 -15.28 -13.68
N GLU A 54 -10.71 -15.35 -13.57
CA GLU A 54 -11.57 -14.17 -13.51
C GLU A 54 -11.21 -13.27 -12.31
N ARG A 55 -11.07 -13.84 -11.11
CA ARG A 55 -10.65 -13.09 -9.91
C ARG A 55 -9.30 -12.43 -10.08
N ARG A 56 -8.34 -13.15 -10.65
CA ARG A 56 -7.01 -12.59 -10.90
C ARG A 56 -7.04 -11.46 -11.92
N LEU A 57 -7.82 -11.62 -12.97
CA LEU A 57 -8.01 -10.59 -14.01
C LEU A 57 -8.67 -9.34 -13.42
N GLU A 58 -9.69 -9.50 -12.57
CA GLU A 58 -10.34 -8.39 -11.88
C GLU A 58 -9.39 -7.68 -10.91
N GLN A 59 -8.60 -8.44 -10.13
CA GLN A 59 -7.56 -7.87 -9.27
C GLN A 59 -6.52 -7.07 -10.07
N MET A 60 -6.07 -7.60 -11.21
CA MET A 60 -5.10 -6.90 -12.06
C MET A 60 -5.70 -5.61 -12.66
N LYS A 61 -6.96 -5.62 -13.10
CA LYS A 61 -7.66 -4.44 -13.58
C LYS A 61 -7.80 -3.38 -12.49
N SER A 62 -8.28 -3.78 -11.32
CA SER A 62 -8.44 -2.86 -10.19
C SER A 62 -7.10 -2.25 -9.73
N ALA A 63 -6.04 -3.04 -9.71
CA ALA A 63 -4.69 -2.57 -9.39
C ALA A 63 -4.16 -1.57 -10.45
N ALA A 64 -4.42 -1.83 -11.73
CA ALA A 64 -4.04 -0.93 -12.82
C ALA A 64 -4.79 0.41 -12.73
N ASP A 65 -6.11 0.37 -12.50
CA ASP A 65 -6.94 1.56 -12.33
C ASP A 65 -6.50 2.38 -11.11
N GLN A 66 -6.16 1.71 -10.02
CA GLN A 66 -5.66 2.37 -8.82
C GLN A 66 -4.31 3.03 -9.06
N ARG A 67 -3.40 2.36 -9.78
CA ARG A 67 -2.11 2.93 -10.18
C ARG A 67 -2.28 4.16 -11.08
N SER A 68 -3.21 4.13 -12.03
CA SER A 68 -3.53 5.28 -12.87
C SER A 68 -3.97 6.49 -12.04
N LYS A 69 -4.89 6.29 -11.09
CA LYS A 69 -5.34 7.33 -10.15
C LYS A 69 -4.22 7.90 -9.28
N TRP A 70 -3.27 7.07 -8.87
CA TRP A 70 -2.11 7.55 -8.14
C TRP A 70 -1.23 8.45 -9.01
N LEU A 71 -0.95 8.04 -10.25
CA LEU A 71 -0.16 8.84 -11.17
C LEU A 71 -0.84 10.19 -11.50
N GLU A 72 -2.15 10.21 -11.71
CA GLU A 72 -2.92 11.44 -11.89
C GLU A 72 -2.84 12.38 -10.67
N ASN A 73 -2.75 11.84 -9.47
CA ASN A 73 -2.54 12.59 -8.23
C ASN A 73 -1.08 13.02 -7.99
N GLY A 74 -0.17 12.75 -8.95
CA GLY A 74 1.24 13.11 -8.87
C GLY A 74 2.08 12.20 -7.98
N HIS A 75 1.65 10.94 -7.79
CA HIS A 75 2.50 9.91 -7.22
C HIS A 75 3.57 9.47 -8.23
N GLY A 76 4.62 8.81 -7.74
CA GLY A 76 5.74 8.39 -8.58
C GLY A 76 6.74 9.50 -8.89
N THR A 77 6.49 10.72 -8.38
CA THR A 77 7.39 11.86 -8.51
C THR A 77 7.70 12.47 -7.15
N TYR A 78 8.88 13.08 -7.04
CA TYR A 78 9.28 13.80 -5.84
C TYR A 78 9.24 15.30 -6.14
N THR A 79 8.17 15.96 -5.72
CA THR A 79 7.86 17.35 -6.08
C THR A 79 7.79 18.27 -4.87
N GLU A 80 8.05 19.55 -5.10
CA GLU A 80 7.87 20.57 -4.07
C GLU A 80 6.41 20.94 -3.91
N LEU A 81 5.94 20.98 -2.66
CA LEU A 81 4.64 21.51 -2.33
C LEU A 81 4.69 23.04 -2.49
N GLN A 82 4.17 23.50 -3.61
CA GLN A 82 3.97 24.91 -3.84
C GLN A 82 2.54 25.27 -3.42
N GLY A 83 2.40 26.34 -2.66
CA GLY A 83 1.11 26.93 -2.45
C GLY A 83 0.64 27.54 -3.76
N GLY A 84 -0.21 26.88 -4.53
CA GLY A 84 -0.87 27.28 -5.78
C GLY A 84 -0.24 28.39 -6.64
N GLN A 85 -0.68 28.57 -7.88
CA GLN A 85 -0.11 29.50 -8.87
C GLN A 85 -0.04 31.00 -8.45
N HIS A 86 -0.58 31.37 -7.28
CA HIS A 86 -0.65 32.75 -6.80
C HIS A 86 -0.15 32.92 -5.36
N GLY A 87 0.92 32.19 -4.97
CA GLY A 87 1.47 32.31 -3.60
C GLY A 87 0.57 31.72 -2.52
N GLY A 88 -0.16 30.65 -2.85
CA GLY A 88 -1.10 30.01 -1.95
C GLY A 88 -0.44 29.32 -0.77
N ASP A 89 -1.23 29.08 0.26
CA ASP A 89 -0.82 28.50 1.53
C ASP A 89 -0.28 27.05 1.37
N VAL A 90 1.01 26.86 1.65
CA VAL A 90 1.69 25.55 1.64
C VAL A 90 1.01 24.58 2.61
N ALA A 91 0.48 25.07 3.74
CA ALA A 91 -0.27 24.24 4.67
C ALA A 91 -1.55 23.69 4.03
N LYS A 92 -2.26 24.49 3.26
CA LYS A 92 -3.44 24.02 2.51
C LYS A 92 -3.05 22.96 1.49
N ALA A 93 -1.96 23.17 0.74
CA ALA A 93 -1.45 22.19 -0.22
C ALA A 93 -1.05 20.87 0.46
N PHE A 94 -0.45 20.93 1.64
CA PHE A 94 -0.14 19.77 2.47
C PHE A 94 -1.41 19.00 2.88
N PHE A 95 -2.42 19.70 3.41
CA PHE A 95 -3.67 19.06 3.81
C PHE A 95 -4.42 18.46 2.62
N ASP A 96 -4.41 19.11 1.48
CA ASP A 96 -5.03 18.58 0.25
C ASP A 96 -4.27 17.35 -0.27
N ALA A 97 -2.94 17.34 -0.21
CA ALA A 97 -2.14 16.17 -0.52
C ALA A 97 -2.45 14.99 0.42
N ALA A 98 -2.53 15.24 1.73
CA ALA A 98 -2.86 14.24 2.74
C ALA A 98 -4.30 13.70 2.62
N LYS A 99 -5.24 14.49 2.06
CA LYS A 99 -6.61 14.03 1.78
C LYS A 99 -6.70 13.13 0.55
N ARG A 100 -5.92 13.44 -0.49
CA ARG A 100 -5.95 12.74 -1.78
C ARG A 100 -5.13 11.46 -1.79
N SER A 101 -4.10 11.39 -0.95
CA SER A 101 -3.13 10.28 -0.93
C SER A 101 -3.26 9.50 0.37
N PRO A 102 -3.46 8.17 0.32
CA PRO A 102 -3.55 7.33 1.51
C PRO A 102 -2.22 7.27 2.27
N ARG A 103 -1.10 7.41 1.54
CA ARG A 103 0.26 7.44 2.09
C ARG A 103 1.00 8.63 1.52
N LEU A 104 1.61 9.42 2.41
CA LEU A 104 2.34 10.62 2.04
C LEU A 104 3.63 10.70 2.87
N VAL A 105 4.75 10.95 2.21
CA VAL A 105 6.03 11.26 2.84
C VAL A 105 6.39 12.69 2.52
N VAL A 106 6.60 13.51 3.54
CA VAL A 106 6.92 14.92 3.42
C VAL A 106 8.33 15.19 3.93
N HIS A 107 9.19 15.69 3.08
CA HIS A 107 10.55 16.08 3.42
C HIS A 107 10.60 17.59 3.72
N PHE A 108 10.76 17.93 4.98
CA PHE A 108 11.06 19.29 5.41
C PHE A 108 12.55 19.55 5.24
N TYR A 109 12.91 20.57 4.45
CA TYR A 109 14.30 20.85 4.11
C TYR A 109 14.60 22.35 4.11
N ARG A 110 15.89 22.67 4.22
CA ARG A 110 16.43 24.00 3.97
C ARG A 110 17.46 23.91 2.84
N PRO A 111 17.41 24.77 1.81
CA PRO A 111 18.41 24.80 0.74
C PRO A 111 19.83 25.04 1.24
N THR A 112 19.99 25.80 2.33
CA THR A 112 21.28 26.08 2.98
C THR A 112 21.87 24.88 3.70
N THR A 113 21.08 23.83 3.98
CA THR A 113 21.51 22.65 4.74
C THR A 113 21.94 21.52 3.81
N ARG A 114 23.24 21.30 3.69
CA ARG A 114 23.83 20.29 2.79
C ARG A 114 23.38 18.87 3.07
N SER A 115 23.09 18.55 4.32
CA SER A 115 22.58 17.23 4.73
C SER A 115 21.23 16.86 4.10
N CYS A 116 20.45 17.85 3.65
CA CYS A 116 19.21 17.62 2.92
C CYS A 116 19.43 17.00 1.53
N ASP A 117 20.62 17.21 0.91
CA ASP A 117 20.92 16.69 -0.42
C ASP A 117 20.92 15.16 -0.49
N ALA A 118 21.31 14.50 0.60
CA ALA A 118 21.26 13.04 0.70
C ALA A 118 19.83 12.53 0.56
N PHE A 119 18.88 13.14 1.28
CA PHE A 119 17.46 12.81 1.19
C PHE A 119 16.85 13.17 -0.17
N HIS A 120 17.25 14.31 -0.76
CA HIS A 120 16.77 14.69 -2.09
C HIS A 120 17.10 13.64 -3.14
N ARG A 121 18.33 13.14 -3.18
CA ARG A 121 18.76 12.08 -4.11
C ARG A 121 18.02 10.78 -3.87
N THR A 122 17.97 10.36 -2.62
CA THR A 122 17.39 9.07 -2.24
C THR A 122 15.87 9.04 -2.45
N LEU A 123 15.15 10.11 -2.09
CA LEU A 123 13.70 10.20 -2.30
C LEU A 123 13.34 10.33 -3.78
N ALA A 124 14.17 11.01 -4.59
CA ALA A 124 13.98 11.06 -6.03
C ALA A 124 14.14 9.68 -6.70
N GLU A 125 15.01 8.82 -6.15
CA GLU A 125 15.18 7.43 -6.60
C GLU A 125 14.03 6.54 -6.17
N LEU A 126 13.49 6.72 -4.95
CA LEU A 126 12.41 5.91 -4.39
C LEU A 126 11.04 6.24 -4.98
N ALA A 127 10.76 7.50 -5.28
CA ALA A 127 9.44 7.93 -5.72
C ALA A 127 8.90 7.15 -6.93
N PRO A 128 9.64 6.92 -8.03
CA PRO A 128 9.13 6.14 -9.16
C PRO A 128 8.94 4.66 -8.85
N LYS A 129 9.67 4.11 -7.87
CA LYS A 129 9.60 2.71 -7.46
C LYS A 129 8.36 2.43 -6.60
N HIS A 130 7.86 3.44 -5.87
CA HIS A 130 6.77 3.34 -4.90
C HIS A 130 5.60 4.29 -5.23
N PRO A 131 4.85 4.02 -6.32
CA PRO A 131 3.73 4.87 -6.74
C PRO A 131 2.54 4.84 -5.76
N GLU A 132 2.49 3.88 -4.84
CA GLU A 132 1.49 3.82 -3.77
C GLU A 132 1.64 4.95 -2.75
N THR A 133 2.83 5.58 -2.68
CA THR A 133 3.14 6.65 -1.74
C THR A 133 3.47 7.94 -2.49
N LYS A 134 2.91 9.04 -2.05
CA LYS A 134 3.23 10.35 -2.58
C LYS A 134 4.42 10.93 -1.83
N PHE A 135 5.44 11.38 -2.58
CA PHE A 135 6.63 12.02 -2.03
C PHE A 135 6.63 13.50 -2.35
N VAL A 136 6.70 14.32 -1.33
CA VAL A 136 6.74 15.77 -1.48
C VAL A 136 7.82 16.40 -0.59
N LYS A 137 8.27 17.58 -0.96
CA LYS A 137 9.19 18.37 -0.16
C LYS A 137 8.61 19.73 0.16
N VAL A 138 8.98 20.26 1.31
CA VAL A 138 8.59 21.58 1.81
C VAL A 138 9.83 22.36 2.18
N ASN A 139 10.04 23.49 1.53
CA ASN A 139 11.12 24.41 1.90
C ASN A 139 10.67 25.22 3.12
N VAL A 140 11.48 25.18 4.19
CA VAL A 140 11.19 25.89 5.44
C VAL A 140 11.98 27.20 5.57
N GLU A 141 12.90 27.50 4.68
CA GLU A 141 13.76 28.70 4.76
C GLU A 141 12.98 30.00 4.50
N GLY A 142 11.90 29.95 3.72
CA GLY A 142 11.03 31.10 3.49
C GLY A 142 9.97 31.32 4.58
N CYS A 143 10.02 30.55 5.68
CA CYS A 143 9.01 30.64 6.74
C CYS A 143 9.14 31.92 7.58
N ASP A 144 10.31 32.55 7.62
CA ASP A 144 10.57 33.72 8.46
C ASP A 144 10.25 35.06 7.74
N ASP A 145 10.15 35.05 6.42
CA ASP A 145 9.77 36.23 5.64
C ASP A 145 8.24 36.37 5.53
N VAL A 146 7.67 36.93 6.55
CA VAL A 146 6.22 37.31 6.61
C VAL A 146 5.98 38.59 5.79
N ARG A 147 6.51 38.68 4.58
CA ARG A 147 6.06 39.72 3.64
C ARG A 147 4.82 39.16 2.92
N GLU A 148 3.77 39.97 2.97
CA GLU A 148 2.45 39.67 2.39
C GLU A 148 2.58 39.04 0.99
N GLY A 149 2.17 37.78 0.86
CA GLY A 149 2.12 37.05 -0.41
C GLY A 149 3.30 36.13 -0.73
N GLY A 150 4.27 35.93 0.15
CA GLY A 150 5.40 35.02 -0.05
C GLY A 150 5.01 33.56 0.08
N ALA A 151 5.73 32.68 -0.64
CA ALA A 151 5.54 31.21 -0.62
C ALA A 151 5.73 30.54 0.77
N GLY A 152 6.14 31.32 1.78
CA GLY A 152 6.42 30.87 3.15
C GLY A 152 5.20 30.86 4.11
N VAL A 153 4.10 31.49 3.72
CA VAL A 153 2.90 31.53 4.56
C VAL A 153 2.28 30.13 4.60
N GLY A 154 2.35 29.47 5.73
CA GLY A 154 1.85 28.10 5.91
C GLY A 154 2.94 27.08 6.20
N ALA A 155 4.15 27.24 5.69
CA ALA A 155 5.26 26.36 6.06
C ALA A 155 5.64 26.55 7.54
N LYS A 156 5.64 27.79 8.05
CA LYS A 156 5.82 28.10 9.48
C LYS A 156 4.76 27.42 10.35
N TYR A 157 3.50 27.52 9.94
CA TYR A 157 2.41 26.85 10.63
C TYR A 157 2.63 25.32 10.69
N LEU A 158 3.05 24.70 9.58
CA LEU A 158 3.34 23.28 9.56
C LEU A 158 4.49 22.90 10.49
N VAL A 159 5.59 23.66 10.45
CA VAL A 159 6.75 23.45 11.31
C VAL A 159 6.38 23.53 12.80
N GLU A 160 5.64 24.55 13.19
CA GLU A 160 5.19 24.75 14.58
C GLU A 160 4.20 23.66 15.02
N LYS A 161 3.19 23.35 14.20
CA LYS A 161 2.17 22.35 14.52
C LYS A 161 2.70 20.93 14.54
N LEU A 162 3.65 20.60 13.68
CA LEU A 162 4.27 19.29 13.59
C LEU A 162 5.48 19.13 14.51
N GLY A 163 5.94 20.22 15.14
CA GLY A 163 7.11 20.22 16.01
C GLY A 163 8.40 19.87 15.28
N VAL A 164 8.55 20.35 14.06
CA VAL A 164 9.75 20.12 13.24
C VAL A 164 10.86 21.06 13.70
N VAL A 165 11.87 20.53 14.38
CA VAL A 165 12.97 21.32 14.97
C VAL A 165 14.28 21.13 14.21
N VAL A 166 14.50 19.93 13.68
CA VAL A 166 15.76 19.53 13.04
C VAL A 166 15.56 19.43 11.53
N MET A 167 16.57 19.83 10.75
CA MET A 167 16.61 19.62 9.30
C MET A 167 17.77 18.70 8.93
N PRO A 168 17.57 17.73 8.05
CA PRO A 168 16.32 17.32 7.40
C PRO A 168 15.35 16.57 8.33
N THR A 169 14.05 16.64 8.08
CA THR A 169 13.03 15.81 8.76
C THR A 169 12.08 15.22 7.73
N LEU A 170 11.82 13.92 7.84
CA LEU A 170 10.78 13.24 7.07
C LEU A 170 9.56 13.00 7.95
N LEU A 171 8.39 13.40 7.48
CA LEU A 171 7.11 13.11 8.10
C LEU A 171 6.39 12.04 7.29
N VAL A 172 6.02 10.94 7.96
CA VAL A 172 5.19 9.89 7.40
C VAL A 172 3.74 10.15 7.79
N VAL A 173 2.88 10.29 6.78
CA VAL A 173 1.44 10.45 6.94
C VAL A 173 0.74 9.25 6.32
N LYS A 174 -0.11 8.59 7.08
CA LYS A 174 -0.94 7.47 6.64
C LYS A 174 -2.38 7.73 7.02
N GLU A 175 -3.30 7.57 6.06
CA GLU A 175 -4.74 7.75 6.28
C GLU A 175 -5.07 9.09 6.96
N ARG A 176 -4.42 10.16 6.53
CA ARG A 176 -4.56 11.52 7.09
C ARG A 176 -4.07 11.68 8.52
N GLN A 177 -3.24 10.79 9.00
CA GLN A 177 -2.61 10.88 10.32
C GLN A 177 -1.10 10.91 10.19
N ALA A 178 -0.44 11.80 10.92
CA ALA A 178 1.01 11.77 11.05
C ALA A 178 1.37 10.57 11.95
N VAL A 179 1.99 9.56 11.36
CA VAL A 179 2.31 8.30 12.03
C VAL A 179 3.70 8.36 12.64
N HIS A 180 4.66 8.93 11.90
CA HIS A 180 6.05 8.94 12.30
C HIS A 180 6.79 10.17 11.79
N GLN A 181 7.82 10.59 12.52
CA GLN A 181 8.70 11.69 12.18
C GLN A 181 10.15 11.24 12.32
N LEU A 182 10.82 11.05 11.20
CA LEU A 182 12.23 10.71 11.12
C LEU A 182 13.05 12.02 11.17
N ARG A 183 13.84 12.20 12.21
CA ARG A 183 14.61 13.41 12.49
C ARG A 183 16.06 13.21 12.12
N GLY A 184 16.58 14.01 11.17
CA GLY A 184 17.95 13.85 10.72
C GLY A 184 18.25 12.45 10.21
N PHE A 185 19.34 11.87 10.68
CA PHE A 185 19.82 10.53 10.30
C PHE A 185 19.75 9.50 11.43
N ASP A 186 19.02 9.78 12.51
CA ASP A 186 19.03 8.96 13.72
C ASP A 186 18.70 7.48 13.41
N GLU A 187 17.65 7.24 12.61
CA GLU A 187 17.22 5.89 12.23
C GLU A 187 18.01 5.31 11.02
N LEU A 188 18.91 6.08 10.45
CA LEU A 188 19.74 5.71 9.29
C LEU A 188 21.22 5.51 9.70
N GLY A 189 21.45 5.21 10.99
CA GLY A 189 22.78 4.98 11.53
C GLY A 189 23.62 6.24 11.72
N GLY A 190 22.99 7.43 11.80
CA GLY A 190 23.65 8.70 12.10
C GLY A 190 24.58 9.23 11.00
N ARG A 191 24.47 8.73 9.76
CA ARG A 191 25.38 9.06 8.65
C ARG A 191 24.64 9.55 7.40
N GLU A 192 25.26 10.46 6.64
CA GLU A 192 24.70 10.96 5.37
C GLU A 192 24.81 9.97 4.21
N GLY A 193 25.63 8.93 4.34
CA GLY A 193 25.91 7.92 3.30
C GLY A 193 24.94 6.75 3.26
N PHE A 194 23.69 6.95 3.68
CA PHE A 194 22.64 5.91 3.61
C PHE A 194 22.18 5.67 2.17
N THR A 195 21.72 4.46 1.92
CA THR A 195 21.23 4.02 0.61
C THR A 195 19.70 4.19 0.50
N ALA A 196 19.19 4.19 -0.74
CA ALA A 196 17.74 4.18 -1.00
C ALA A 196 17.05 2.97 -0.34
N ARG A 197 17.74 1.84 -0.27
CA ARG A 197 17.24 0.59 0.33
C ARG A 197 17.11 0.72 1.86
N GLU A 198 18.09 1.30 2.55
CA GLU A 198 18.02 1.57 3.99
C GLU A 198 16.86 2.52 4.33
N LEU A 199 16.70 3.60 3.56
CA LEU A 199 15.59 4.51 3.74
C LEU A 199 14.24 3.83 3.45
N ALA A 200 14.15 3.01 2.38
CA ALA A 200 12.93 2.27 2.06
C ALA A 200 12.56 1.28 3.18
N HIS A 201 13.55 0.62 3.78
CA HIS A 201 13.34 -0.28 4.92
C HIS A 201 12.73 0.46 6.12
N VAL A 202 13.32 1.59 6.52
CA VAL A 202 12.81 2.43 7.62
C VAL A 202 11.40 2.94 7.32
N LEU A 203 11.17 3.51 6.13
CA LEU A 203 9.85 3.99 5.73
C LEU A 203 8.81 2.86 5.62
N GLY A 204 9.23 1.66 5.22
CA GLY A 204 8.41 0.45 5.20
C GLY A 204 7.98 0.01 6.60
N GLY A 205 8.89 0.04 7.57
CA GLY A 205 8.62 -0.24 8.98
C GLY A 205 7.53 0.67 9.57
N HIS A 206 7.47 1.93 9.13
CA HIS A 206 6.41 2.87 9.53
C HIS A 206 5.16 2.83 8.62
N GLY A 207 5.10 1.89 7.67
CA GLY A 207 3.95 1.67 6.80
C GLY A 207 3.77 2.73 5.72
N ALA A 208 4.79 3.53 5.44
CA ALA A 208 4.80 4.46 4.31
C ALA A 208 4.90 3.70 2.99
N LEU A 209 5.77 2.71 2.92
CA LEU A 209 6.01 1.89 1.73
C LEU A 209 5.44 0.49 1.90
N THR A 210 5.08 -0.14 0.80
CA THR A 210 4.76 -1.56 0.77
C THR A 210 6.04 -2.34 0.54
N ARG A 211 6.40 -3.17 1.51
CA ARG A 211 7.56 -4.07 1.38
C ARG A 211 7.28 -5.07 0.26
N ARG A 212 8.25 -5.28 -0.60
CA ARG A 212 8.18 -6.31 -1.63
C ARG A 212 8.87 -7.55 -1.10
N ASP A 213 8.28 -8.71 -1.37
CA ASP A 213 8.78 -10.01 -0.89
C ASP A 213 10.15 -10.38 -1.44
N ASP A 214 10.58 -9.74 -2.53
CA ASP A 214 11.87 -9.90 -3.20
C ASP A 214 12.98 -8.95 -2.70
N GLU A 215 12.66 -8.04 -1.79
CA GLU A 215 13.65 -7.14 -1.18
C GLU A 215 14.21 -7.76 0.10
N GLU A 216 15.47 -8.26 0.03
CA GLU A 216 16.24 -8.66 1.22
C GLU A 216 16.51 -7.44 2.11
N ASP A 217 16.55 -7.65 3.41
CA ASP A 217 16.87 -6.58 4.36
C ASP A 217 18.29 -6.03 4.14
N PRO A 218 18.49 -4.72 4.27
CA PRO A 218 19.83 -4.15 4.16
C PRO A 218 20.71 -4.65 5.30
N PRO A 219 22.02 -4.89 5.06
CA PRO A 219 22.92 -5.34 6.09
C PRO A 219 22.97 -4.34 7.26
N GLY A 220 22.75 -4.83 8.47
CA GLY A 220 22.67 -4.02 9.70
C GLY A 220 21.25 -3.67 10.16
N PHE A 221 20.23 -4.05 9.41
CA PHE A 221 18.80 -3.91 9.78
C PHE A 221 18.11 -5.27 9.92
N ALA A 222 18.88 -6.39 9.93
CA ALA A 222 18.33 -7.69 10.24
C ALA A 222 17.77 -7.66 11.66
N ASP A 223 16.46 -7.93 11.80
CA ASP A 223 15.79 -8.04 13.08
C ASP A 223 16.48 -9.17 13.88
N GLU A 224 17.15 -8.84 14.97
CA GLU A 224 17.75 -9.84 15.88
C GLU A 224 16.67 -10.63 16.63
N ASP A 225 15.38 -10.28 16.47
CA ASP A 225 14.26 -11.01 17.07
C ASP A 225 13.12 -11.18 16.07
N GLY A 226 12.88 -12.42 15.67
CA GLY A 226 11.71 -12.87 14.95
C GLY A 226 10.44 -12.73 15.81
N GLY A 227 9.88 -11.55 15.89
CA GLY A 227 8.66 -11.31 16.67
C GLY A 227 8.11 -9.91 16.45
N GLY A 228 7.07 -9.84 15.64
CA GLY A 228 5.99 -8.85 15.68
C GLY A 228 6.34 -7.42 16.03
N GLY A 229 6.14 -6.52 15.05
CA GLY A 229 5.82 -5.10 15.22
C GLY A 229 6.33 -4.41 16.48
N GLY A 230 7.63 -4.14 16.54
CA GLY A 230 8.22 -3.35 17.63
C GLY A 230 7.58 -1.96 17.65
N ARG A 231 6.66 -1.73 18.56
CA ARG A 231 6.27 -0.39 18.99
C ARG A 231 7.53 0.28 19.50
N ILE A 232 8.12 1.15 18.71
CA ILE A 232 9.11 2.09 19.22
C ILE A 232 8.37 3.00 20.19
N SER A 233 8.55 2.69 21.48
CA SER A 233 8.04 3.45 22.60
C SER A 233 8.73 4.81 22.59
N GLY A 234 7.98 5.88 22.38
CA GLY A 234 8.49 7.22 22.65
C GLY A 234 8.05 8.34 21.72
N VAL A 235 7.18 8.12 20.75
CA VAL A 235 6.60 9.23 20.00
C VAL A 235 5.13 9.33 20.37
N ASN A 236 4.76 10.40 21.06
CA ASN A 236 3.38 10.83 21.15
C ASN A 236 2.85 10.90 19.73
N ALA A 237 2.05 9.93 19.32
CA ALA A 237 1.32 9.97 18.07
C ALA A 237 0.48 11.24 18.11
N LEU A 238 0.94 12.28 17.45
CA LEU A 238 0.17 13.50 17.20
C LEU A 238 -0.99 13.08 16.31
N ARG A 239 -2.05 12.63 16.95
CA ARG A 239 -3.33 12.36 16.32
C ARG A 239 -3.91 13.68 15.84
N MET A 240 -3.40 14.16 14.71
CA MET A 240 -4.05 15.23 14.00
C MET A 240 -5.25 14.65 13.27
N ASN A 241 -6.41 14.74 13.89
CA ASN A 241 -7.67 14.48 13.21
C ASN A 241 -7.87 15.60 12.19
N PHE A 242 -7.66 15.32 10.93
CA PHE A 242 -7.99 16.20 9.79
C PHE A 242 -9.50 16.21 9.50
N ALA A 243 -10.33 16.09 10.52
CA ALA A 243 -11.75 16.30 10.39
C ALA A 243 -11.98 17.80 10.10
N GLY A 244 -12.11 18.11 8.81
CA GLY A 244 -12.46 19.44 8.36
C GLY A 244 -13.87 19.77 8.78
N GLY A 245 -14.07 20.96 9.26
CA GLY A 245 -15.37 21.50 9.55
C GLY A 245 -15.22 22.77 10.37
N GLY A 246 -15.26 23.89 9.69
CA GLY A 246 -15.14 25.23 10.21
C GLY A 246 -15.92 25.51 11.49
N ARG A 247 -15.21 26.06 12.42
CA ARG A 247 -15.66 27.18 13.25
C ARG A 247 -14.43 28.02 13.50
N GLY A 248 -14.42 29.20 12.94
CA GLY A 248 -13.46 30.24 13.25
C GLY A 248 -13.43 30.53 14.76
N PRO A 249 -12.32 31.05 15.27
CA PRO A 249 -12.23 31.43 16.65
C PRO A 249 -13.32 32.46 16.93
N ARG A 250 -14.19 32.18 17.91
CA ARG A 250 -15.09 33.20 18.50
C ARG A 250 -14.18 34.26 19.07
N SER A 251 -14.34 35.48 18.62
CA SER A 251 -13.80 36.67 19.25
C SER A 251 -14.27 36.68 20.72
N GLY A 252 -13.35 36.37 21.62
CA GLY A 252 -13.54 36.58 23.03
C GLY A 252 -13.63 38.10 23.26
N GLY A 253 -14.75 38.55 23.81
CA GLY A 253 -14.94 39.93 24.22
C GLY A 253 -13.85 40.30 25.23
N TYR A 254 -13.28 41.43 25.04
CA TYR A 254 -12.51 42.13 26.05
C TYR A 254 -13.50 42.57 27.10
N GLU A 255 -13.42 42.05 28.32
CA GLU A 255 -14.03 42.63 29.49
C GLU A 255 -13.19 43.83 29.86
N ASP A 256 -13.79 45.00 29.72
CA ASP A 256 -13.27 46.27 30.23
C ASP A 256 -13.15 46.15 31.77
N PHE A 257 -11.93 46.26 32.26
CA PHE A 257 -11.67 46.52 33.67
C PHE A 257 -11.79 48.02 33.85
N ASP A 258 -12.89 48.44 34.41
CA ASP A 258 -13.04 49.78 34.97
C ASP A 258 -12.12 49.88 36.20
N GLU A 259 -11.12 50.76 36.12
CA GLU A 259 -10.41 51.32 37.26
C GLU A 259 -11.34 52.40 37.87
N ASP A 260 -11.83 52.12 39.05
CA ASP A 260 -12.29 53.19 39.94
C ASP A 260 -11.80 52.92 41.37
N GLU A 261 -11.03 53.94 41.87
CA GLU A 261 -10.55 54.28 43.22
C GLU A 261 -9.33 53.54 43.77
#